data_fee2dae9b470f597447226cd980a0431
#
_entry.id   fee2dae9b470f597447226cd980a0431
#
_cell.length_a   1.000
_cell.length_b   1.000
_cell.length_c   1.000
_cell.angle_alpha   90.00
_cell.angle_beta   90.00
_cell.angle_gamma   90.00
#
_symmetry.space_group_name_H-M   'P 1'
#
loop_
_entity.id
_entity.type
_entity.pdbx_description
1 polymer ?
#
loop_
_entity_poly.entity_id
_entity_poly.type
_entity_poly.pdbx_seq_one_letter_code
_entity_poly.pdbx_strand_id
1 'polypeptide(L)'
;MNTKMNVLELLFLILTALCVVYAVIVYRVGSGTLSFVIWIAGAVFFGLAAFLSGNGRWLKLPVVLRKVSYCLIALLALVFLCCFAAMISHFGDKGDKKLDYIVVLGAQMRHQKPSTIFKYRLDAAYTYLAGHPDTICIVSGGKGSNEPVSEGDGGKEYLISKGIPAERILAETKALNTRENISNSLALMERSKGNTQKLRIGIVTNNYHVFRGVHLAKSLTKDKVFGIAAHTVPLYLPNNIVRECFGIIRDLPMLYTRPENH
;
A
#
# COMPACT_ATOMS: atom_id res chain seq x y z
N MET A 1 -3.30 7.10 -49.65
CA MET A 1 -2.77 5.80 -49.17
C MET A 1 -3.52 5.44 -47.89
N ASN A 2 -4.59 4.66 -47.96
CA ASN A 2 -5.35 4.23 -46.77
C ASN A 2 -4.52 3.14 -46.03
N THR A 3 -3.66 3.56 -45.13
CA THR A 3 -2.99 2.62 -44.23
C THR A 3 -4.00 2.14 -43.20
N LYS A 4 -4.48 0.91 -43.39
CA LYS A 4 -5.34 0.26 -42.38
C LYS A 4 -4.56 0.17 -41.07
N MET A 5 -5.14 0.74 -40.01
CA MET A 5 -4.61 0.63 -38.62
C MET A 5 -4.52 -0.84 -38.25
N ASN A 6 -3.39 -1.27 -37.75
CA ASN A 6 -3.21 -2.66 -37.33
C ASN A 6 -3.79 -2.88 -35.91
N VAL A 7 -4.08 -4.14 -35.56
CA VAL A 7 -4.70 -4.52 -34.28
C VAL A 7 -3.87 -4.06 -33.09
N LEU A 8 -2.55 -4.14 -33.18
CA LEU A 8 -1.64 -3.75 -32.09
C LEU A 8 -1.64 -2.23 -31.89
N GLU A 9 -1.68 -1.45 -32.98
CA GLU A 9 -1.80 0.00 -32.95
C GLU A 9 -3.10 0.42 -32.26
N LEU A 10 -4.24 -0.21 -32.64
CA LEU A 10 -5.54 0.04 -32.00
C LEU A 10 -5.51 -0.30 -30.51
N LEU A 11 -4.93 -1.45 -30.12
CA LEU A 11 -4.81 -1.86 -28.73
C LEU A 11 -4.04 -0.82 -27.90
N PHE A 12 -2.90 -0.35 -28.40
CA PHE A 12 -2.10 0.66 -27.68
C PHE A 12 -2.83 2.02 -27.61
N LEU A 13 -3.60 2.42 -28.62
CA LEU A 13 -4.43 3.63 -28.54
C LEU A 13 -5.53 3.50 -27.47
N ILE A 14 -6.17 2.35 -27.37
CA ILE A 14 -7.15 2.07 -26.30
C ILE A 14 -6.49 2.16 -24.92
N LEU A 15 -5.32 1.54 -24.74
CA LEU A 15 -4.56 1.60 -23.47
C LEU A 15 -4.15 3.03 -23.14
N THR A 16 -3.74 3.83 -24.14
CA THR A 16 -3.46 5.26 -23.98
C THR A 16 -4.69 5.99 -23.44
N ALA A 17 -5.84 5.83 -24.06
CA ALA A 17 -7.09 6.46 -23.64
C ALA A 17 -7.49 6.04 -22.22
N LEU A 18 -7.39 4.75 -21.89
CA LEU A 18 -7.67 4.24 -20.55
C LEU A 18 -6.73 4.86 -19.50
N CYS A 19 -5.43 4.99 -19.80
CA CYS A 19 -4.48 5.64 -18.90
C CYS A 19 -4.83 7.12 -18.67
N VAL A 20 -5.21 7.87 -19.70
CA VAL A 20 -5.63 9.28 -19.59
C VAL A 20 -6.88 9.39 -18.71
N VAL A 21 -7.91 8.60 -19.00
CA VAL A 21 -9.16 8.60 -18.22
C VAL A 21 -8.87 8.26 -16.75
N TYR A 22 -8.05 7.23 -16.52
CA TYR A 22 -7.74 6.82 -15.15
C TYR A 22 -6.84 7.83 -14.42
N ALA A 23 -5.94 8.53 -15.12
CA ALA A 23 -5.19 9.65 -14.55
C ALA A 23 -6.12 10.76 -14.02
N VAL A 24 -7.17 11.11 -14.80
CA VAL A 24 -8.18 12.08 -14.39
C VAL A 24 -8.96 11.59 -13.16
N ILE A 25 -9.36 10.31 -13.14
CA ILE A 25 -10.03 9.70 -11.97
C ILE A 25 -9.16 9.80 -10.72
N VAL A 26 -7.89 9.37 -10.80
CA VAL A 26 -6.96 9.41 -9.66
C VAL A 26 -6.72 10.84 -9.17
N TYR A 27 -6.60 11.80 -10.09
CA TYR A 27 -6.48 13.22 -9.75
C TYR A 27 -7.72 13.74 -9.01
N ARG A 28 -8.94 13.44 -9.52
CA ARG A 28 -10.21 13.86 -8.93
C ARG A 28 -10.48 13.27 -7.55
N VAL A 29 -10.08 12.03 -7.33
CA VAL A 29 -10.18 11.36 -6.02
C VAL A 29 -9.33 12.05 -4.96
N GLY A 30 -8.26 12.74 -5.37
CA GLY A 30 -7.42 13.51 -4.46
C GLY A 30 -6.70 12.62 -3.44
N SER A 31 -5.88 11.68 -3.92
CA SER A 31 -5.14 10.73 -3.07
C SER A 31 -4.07 11.38 -2.16
N GLY A 32 -3.94 12.72 -2.18
CA GLY A 32 -2.88 13.45 -1.47
C GLY A 32 -1.47 13.24 -2.06
N THR A 33 -1.37 12.54 -3.20
CA THR A 33 -0.10 12.22 -3.87
C THR A 33 -0.19 12.52 -5.36
N LEU A 34 0.97 12.75 -6.00
CA LEU A 34 1.06 12.94 -7.45
C LEU A 34 0.97 11.61 -8.23
N SER A 35 0.29 10.60 -7.69
CA SER A 35 0.24 9.28 -8.31
C SER A 35 -0.48 9.23 -9.67
N PHE A 36 -1.29 10.23 -10.00
CA PHE A 36 -1.86 10.38 -11.34
C PHE A 36 -0.79 10.53 -12.43
N VAL A 37 0.41 11.04 -12.09
CA VAL A 37 1.55 11.18 -13.02
C VAL A 37 2.00 9.81 -13.56
N ILE A 38 1.89 8.75 -12.78
CA ILE A 38 2.19 7.38 -13.22
C ILE A 38 1.33 7.00 -14.43
N TRP A 39 0.06 7.37 -14.39
CA TRP A 39 -0.88 7.07 -15.46
C TRP A 39 -0.70 7.97 -16.68
N ILE A 40 -0.24 9.22 -16.48
CA ILE A 40 0.19 10.08 -17.60
C ILE A 40 1.44 9.48 -18.28
N ALA A 41 2.42 9.00 -17.50
CA ALA A 41 3.59 8.32 -18.04
C ALA A 41 3.20 7.04 -18.80
N GLY A 42 2.23 6.28 -18.28
CA GLY A 42 1.63 5.14 -18.97
C GLY A 42 0.98 5.53 -20.31
N ALA A 43 0.23 6.64 -20.34
CA ALA A 43 -0.39 7.14 -21.56
C ALA A 43 0.67 7.54 -22.61
N VAL A 44 1.73 8.20 -22.20
CA VAL A 44 2.86 8.55 -23.09
C VAL A 44 3.54 7.28 -23.63
N PHE A 45 3.79 6.29 -22.76
CA PHE A 45 4.40 5.02 -23.15
C PHE A 45 3.55 4.28 -24.18
N PHE A 46 2.25 4.10 -23.92
CA PHE A 46 1.36 3.40 -24.86
C PHE A 46 1.10 4.21 -26.13
N GLY A 47 1.05 5.55 -26.06
CA GLY A 47 0.97 6.41 -27.24
C GLY A 47 2.20 6.27 -28.14
N LEU A 48 3.40 6.21 -27.55
CA LEU A 48 4.63 5.95 -28.29
C LEU A 48 4.65 4.54 -28.90
N ALA A 49 4.18 3.54 -28.17
CA ALA A 49 4.05 2.17 -28.65
C ALA A 49 3.06 2.08 -29.82
N ALA A 50 1.92 2.78 -29.77
CA ALA A 50 0.98 2.91 -30.87
C ALA A 50 1.65 3.52 -32.09
N PHE A 51 2.33 4.65 -31.93
CA PHE A 51 3.06 5.30 -33.01
C PHE A 51 4.09 4.37 -33.65
N LEU A 52 4.87 3.67 -32.85
CA LEU A 52 5.92 2.76 -33.35
C LEU A 52 5.34 1.50 -34.02
N SER A 53 4.18 0.99 -33.56
CA SER A 53 3.54 -0.19 -34.16
C SER A 53 2.92 0.10 -35.52
N GLY A 54 2.56 1.37 -35.79
CA GLY A 54 1.99 1.79 -37.07
C GLY A 54 3.04 1.82 -38.19
N ASN A 55 2.61 1.50 -39.42
CA ASN A 55 3.43 1.61 -40.66
C ASN A 55 4.79 0.90 -40.60
N GLY A 56 4.92 -0.14 -39.76
CA GLY A 56 6.19 -0.89 -39.61
C GLY A 56 7.35 -0.08 -39.04
N ARG A 57 7.12 1.07 -38.38
CA ARG A 57 8.16 1.93 -37.81
C ARG A 57 9.05 1.18 -36.82
N TRP A 58 8.45 0.28 -36.02
CA TRP A 58 9.20 -0.58 -35.11
C TRP A 58 10.25 -1.41 -35.82
N LEU A 59 9.93 -1.97 -36.99
CA LEU A 59 10.87 -2.80 -37.75
C LEU A 59 11.99 -1.97 -38.42
N LYS A 60 11.82 -0.67 -38.57
CA LYS A 60 12.85 0.25 -39.09
C LYS A 60 13.89 0.64 -38.04
N LEU A 61 13.62 0.37 -36.75
CA LEU A 61 14.58 0.60 -35.69
C LEU A 61 15.75 -0.41 -35.77
N PRO A 62 16.96 0.00 -35.35
CA PRO A 62 18.10 -0.92 -35.24
C PRO A 62 17.75 -2.17 -34.43
N VAL A 63 18.22 -3.33 -34.88
CA VAL A 63 17.95 -4.62 -34.24
C VAL A 63 18.35 -4.62 -32.75
N VAL A 64 19.49 -3.98 -32.45
CA VAL A 64 20.00 -3.88 -31.08
C VAL A 64 19.00 -3.13 -30.20
N LEU A 65 18.46 -1.99 -30.67
CA LEU A 65 17.48 -1.20 -29.90
C LEU A 65 16.21 -2.01 -29.64
N ARG A 66 15.71 -2.75 -30.63
CA ARG A 66 14.52 -3.63 -30.47
C ARG A 66 14.78 -4.74 -29.43
N LYS A 67 15.95 -5.40 -29.48
CA LYS A 67 16.32 -6.44 -28.51
C LYS A 67 16.42 -5.87 -27.10
N VAL A 68 17.09 -4.73 -26.92
CA VAL A 68 17.21 -4.05 -25.64
C VAL A 68 15.83 -3.66 -25.09
N SER A 69 14.95 -3.12 -25.93
CA SER A 69 13.57 -2.78 -25.51
C SER A 69 12.79 -4.01 -25.04
N TYR A 70 12.88 -5.14 -25.76
CA TYR A 70 12.21 -6.38 -25.31
C TYR A 70 12.79 -6.91 -23.99
N CYS A 71 14.11 -6.90 -23.80
CA CYS A 71 14.73 -7.28 -22.54
C CYS A 71 14.29 -6.38 -21.39
N LEU A 72 14.24 -5.05 -21.60
CA LEU A 72 13.81 -4.09 -20.58
C LEU A 72 12.32 -4.29 -20.22
N ILE A 73 11.45 -4.44 -21.22
CA ILE A 73 10.02 -4.69 -20.97
C ILE A 73 9.83 -6.02 -20.22
N ALA A 74 10.54 -7.09 -20.61
CA ALA A 74 10.47 -8.37 -19.94
C ALA A 74 10.96 -8.28 -18.47
N LEU A 75 12.03 -7.55 -18.21
CA LEU A 75 12.55 -7.31 -16.86
C LEU A 75 11.54 -6.55 -16.01
N LEU A 76 10.98 -5.44 -16.53
CA LEU A 76 9.96 -4.66 -15.82
C LEU A 76 8.70 -5.49 -15.55
N ALA A 77 8.25 -6.30 -16.51
CA ALA A 77 7.13 -7.20 -16.32
C ALA A 77 7.42 -8.26 -15.25
N LEU A 78 8.61 -8.84 -15.23
CA LEU A 78 9.02 -9.80 -14.21
C LEU A 78 9.02 -9.18 -12.82
N VAL A 79 9.62 -7.99 -12.66
CA VAL A 79 9.63 -7.26 -11.38
C VAL A 79 8.22 -6.96 -10.91
N PHE A 80 7.35 -6.48 -11.81
CA PHE A 80 5.95 -6.21 -11.49
C PHE A 80 5.21 -7.49 -11.05
N LEU A 81 5.40 -8.61 -11.76
CA LEU A 81 4.80 -9.89 -11.41
C LEU A 81 5.28 -10.41 -10.05
N CYS A 82 6.57 -10.27 -9.74
CA CYS A 82 7.11 -10.63 -8.42
C CYS A 82 6.49 -9.79 -7.30
N CYS A 83 6.42 -8.45 -7.48
CA CYS A 83 5.76 -7.57 -6.51
C CYS A 83 4.27 -7.91 -6.36
N PHE A 84 3.58 -8.18 -7.47
CA PHE A 84 2.17 -8.54 -7.46
C PHE A 84 1.92 -9.87 -6.75
N ALA A 85 2.73 -10.89 -7.01
CA ALA A 85 2.66 -12.19 -6.33
C ALA A 85 2.89 -12.04 -4.81
N ALA A 86 3.87 -11.21 -4.41
CA ALA A 86 4.13 -10.90 -3.01
C ALA A 86 2.91 -10.21 -2.35
N MET A 87 2.27 -9.25 -3.01
CA MET A 87 1.05 -8.62 -2.49
C MET A 87 -0.10 -9.63 -2.35
N ILE A 88 -0.36 -10.44 -3.38
CA ILE A 88 -1.46 -11.40 -3.40
C ILE A 88 -1.30 -12.46 -2.32
N SER A 89 -0.09 -12.88 -1.98
CA SER A 89 0.15 -13.88 -0.91
C SER A 89 -0.36 -13.46 0.47
N HIS A 90 -0.57 -12.14 0.69
CA HIS A 90 -1.07 -11.57 1.95
C HIS A 90 -2.45 -10.88 1.81
N PHE A 91 -3.08 -10.97 0.64
CA PHE A 91 -4.30 -10.22 0.32
C PHE A 91 -5.51 -10.60 1.20
N GLY A 92 -5.52 -11.80 1.74
CA GLY A 92 -6.59 -12.34 2.57
C GLY A 92 -6.21 -12.58 4.03
N ASP A 93 -5.11 -12.01 4.51
CA ASP A 93 -4.64 -12.20 5.88
C ASP A 93 -5.69 -11.74 6.89
N LYS A 94 -5.98 -12.59 7.88
CA LYS A 94 -7.01 -12.33 8.91
C LYS A 94 -6.44 -12.19 10.33
N GLY A 95 -5.12 -12.09 10.45
CA GLY A 95 -4.43 -12.14 11.75
C GLY A 95 -4.32 -13.57 12.29
N ASP A 96 -3.98 -13.65 13.58
CA ASP A 96 -3.96 -14.91 14.33
C ASP A 96 -5.06 -14.88 15.40
N LYS A 97 -5.40 -16.05 15.96
CA LYS A 97 -6.47 -16.23 16.95
C LYS A 97 -6.22 -15.50 18.28
N LYS A 98 -4.97 -15.21 18.62
CA LYS A 98 -4.59 -14.47 19.82
C LYS A 98 -3.44 -13.52 19.50
N LEU A 99 -3.76 -12.25 19.28
CA LEU A 99 -2.78 -11.18 19.18
C LEU A 99 -2.80 -10.38 20.47
N ASP A 100 -1.60 -10.04 20.99
CA ASP A 100 -1.47 -9.16 22.14
C ASP A 100 -1.76 -7.71 21.74
N TYR A 101 -1.25 -7.33 20.56
CA TYR A 101 -1.46 -6.01 19.97
C TYR A 101 -1.85 -6.09 18.49
N ILE A 102 -2.65 -5.12 18.07
CA ILE A 102 -2.79 -4.79 16.66
C ILE A 102 -2.34 -3.33 16.43
N VAL A 103 -1.63 -3.10 15.32
CA VAL A 103 -1.21 -1.77 14.86
C VAL A 103 -2.01 -1.42 13.62
N VAL A 104 -2.85 -0.41 13.70
CA VAL A 104 -3.57 0.13 12.55
C VAL A 104 -2.69 1.21 11.91
N LEU A 105 -2.21 0.94 10.71
CA LEU A 105 -1.43 1.92 9.96
C LEU A 105 -2.34 3.04 9.43
N GLY A 106 -1.97 4.28 9.68
CA GLY A 106 -2.70 5.45 9.22
C GLY A 106 -2.76 5.59 7.70
N ALA A 107 -3.72 6.35 7.19
CA ALA A 107 -3.91 6.55 5.75
C ALA A 107 -4.52 7.89 5.34
N GLN A 108 -4.80 8.79 6.20
CA GLN A 108 -5.28 10.15 6.01
C GLN A 108 -6.59 10.44 6.75
N MET A 109 -6.66 11.61 7.38
CA MET A 109 -7.89 12.22 7.90
C MET A 109 -8.41 13.30 6.94
N ARG A 110 -9.73 13.32 6.70
CA ARG A 110 -10.40 14.34 5.85
C ARG A 110 -11.58 14.93 6.60
N HIS A 111 -11.64 16.25 6.71
CA HIS A 111 -12.76 16.94 7.40
C HIS A 111 -13.11 16.30 8.75
N GLN A 112 -12.11 16.03 9.59
CA GLN A 112 -12.23 15.36 10.91
C GLN A 112 -12.75 13.91 10.86
N LYS A 113 -12.81 13.27 9.70
CA LYS A 113 -13.23 11.87 9.54
C LYS A 113 -12.11 11.07 8.87
N PRO A 114 -12.02 9.77 9.16
CA PRO A 114 -11.12 8.90 8.41
C PRO A 114 -11.46 8.92 6.91
N SER A 115 -10.42 9.01 6.06
CA SER A 115 -10.61 8.77 4.62
C SER A 115 -11.20 7.38 4.38
N THR A 116 -11.79 7.15 3.20
CA THR A 116 -12.38 5.84 2.86
C THR A 116 -11.39 4.69 3.06
N ILE A 117 -10.12 4.89 2.68
CA ILE A 117 -9.06 3.90 2.84
C ILE A 117 -8.78 3.66 4.33
N PHE A 118 -8.66 4.71 5.12
CA PHE A 118 -8.39 4.61 6.55
C PHE A 118 -9.58 3.99 7.30
N LYS A 119 -10.80 4.37 6.93
CA LYS A 119 -12.02 3.78 7.49
C LYS A 119 -12.05 2.26 7.34
N TYR A 120 -11.71 1.72 6.17
CA TYR A 120 -11.66 0.25 6.00
C TYR A 120 -10.61 -0.42 6.90
N ARG A 121 -9.47 0.22 7.16
CA ARG A 121 -8.49 -0.29 8.13
C ARG A 121 -9.06 -0.32 9.54
N LEU A 122 -9.72 0.76 9.95
CA LEU A 122 -10.36 0.87 11.26
C LEU A 122 -11.52 -0.12 11.41
N ASP A 123 -12.32 -0.34 10.36
CA ASP A 123 -13.40 -1.33 10.38
C ASP A 123 -12.84 -2.77 10.48
N ALA A 124 -11.71 -3.06 9.82
CA ALA A 124 -11.04 -4.35 9.97
C ALA A 124 -10.48 -4.54 11.40
N ALA A 125 -9.89 -3.49 11.98
CA ALA A 125 -9.44 -3.49 13.36
C ALA A 125 -10.62 -3.68 14.34
N TYR A 126 -11.72 -2.97 14.14
CA TYR A 126 -12.94 -3.15 14.92
C TYR A 126 -13.44 -4.59 14.91
N THR A 127 -13.53 -5.19 13.71
CA THR A 127 -13.97 -6.57 13.55
C THR A 127 -13.09 -7.55 14.33
N TYR A 128 -11.76 -7.33 14.30
CA TYR A 128 -10.83 -8.14 15.06
C TYR A 128 -11.00 -7.94 16.57
N LEU A 129 -11.03 -6.69 17.05
CA LEU A 129 -11.11 -6.32 18.46
C LEU A 129 -12.42 -6.76 19.13
N ALA A 130 -13.52 -6.78 18.39
CA ALA A 130 -14.83 -7.24 18.88
C ALA A 130 -14.82 -8.74 19.24
N GLY A 131 -14.04 -9.54 18.53
CA GLY A 131 -13.86 -10.97 18.81
C GLY A 131 -12.70 -11.30 19.77
N HIS A 132 -11.89 -10.31 20.15
CA HIS A 132 -10.66 -10.51 20.94
C HIS A 132 -10.55 -9.44 22.05
N PRO A 133 -11.24 -9.60 23.20
CA PRO A 133 -11.35 -8.58 24.24
C PRO A 133 -10.00 -8.22 24.88
N ASP A 134 -9.05 -9.15 24.90
CA ASP A 134 -7.73 -8.94 25.53
C ASP A 134 -6.71 -8.22 24.64
N THR A 135 -7.02 -8.05 23.35
CA THR A 135 -6.10 -7.41 22.40
C THR A 135 -6.13 -5.89 22.56
N ILE A 136 -4.96 -5.28 22.62
CA ILE A 136 -4.78 -3.82 22.63
C ILE A 136 -4.56 -3.33 21.20
N CYS A 137 -5.17 -2.20 20.86
CA CYS A 137 -5.03 -1.55 19.56
C CYS A 137 -4.14 -0.32 19.66
N ILE A 138 -3.15 -0.21 18.78
CA ILE A 138 -2.41 1.03 18.55
C ILE A 138 -2.84 1.57 17.20
N VAL A 139 -3.45 2.75 17.17
CA VAL A 139 -3.70 3.49 15.94
C VAL A 139 -2.54 4.44 15.72
N SER A 140 -1.81 4.25 14.63
CA SER A 140 -0.57 4.98 14.39
C SER A 140 -0.63 5.83 13.14
N GLY A 141 -0.28 7.09 13.28
CA GLY A 141 -0.13 8.06 12.21
C GLY A 141 -0.17 9.49 12.74
N GLY A 142 0.78 10.28 12.29
CA GLY A 142 0.91 11.68 12.62
C GLY A 142 -0.16 12.55 11.95
N LYS A 143 0.02 13.85 12.06
CA LYS A 143 -0.83 14.86 11.42
C LYS A 143 -0.20 15.27 10.09
N GLY A 144 -0.83 14.94 8.98
CA GLY A 144 -0.44 15.44 7.66
C GLY A 144 -0.66 16.96 7.54
N SER A 145 0.04 17.60 6.60
CA SER A 145 -0.02 19.06 6.42
C SER A 145 -1.43 19.61 6.16
N ASN A 146 -2.30 18.80 5.57
CA ASN A 146 -3.68 19.16 5.23
C ASN A 146 -4.70 18.44 6.11
N GLU A 147 -4.30 17.94 7.27
CA GLU A 147 -5.17 17.19 8.18
C GLU A 147 -5.53 18.04 9.42
N PRO A 148 -6.77 17.99 9.88
CA PRO A 148 -7.20 18.75 11.07
C PRO A 148 -6.67 18.15 12.37
N VAL A 149 -6.56 16.82 12.43
CA VAL A 149 -6.10 16.03 13.57
C VAL A 149 -5.13 14.94 13.11
N SER A 150 -4.36 14.34 14.04
CA SER A 150 -3.52 13.20 13.71
C SER A 150 -4.36 11.98 13.31
N GLU A 151 -3.78 11.10 12.49
CA GLU A 151 -4.44 9.84 12.13
C GLU A 151 -4.60 8.95 13.37
N GLY A 152 -3.62 8.97 14.29
CA GLY A 152 -3.67 8.26 15.56
C GLY A 152 -4.87 8.67 16.42
N ASP A 153 -5.06 9.97 16.64
CA ASP A 153 -6.17 10.46 17.44
C ASP A 153 -7.52 10.25 16.75
N GLY A 154 -7.64 10.65 15.48
CA GLY A 154 -8.89 10.49 14.73
C GLY A 154 -9.32 9.03 14.57
N GLY A 155 -8.37 8.11 14.42
CA GLY A 155 -8.68 6.70 14.36
C GLY A 155 -9.06 6.10 15.73
N LYS A 156 -8.42 6.56 16.81
CA LYS A 156 -8.82 6.22 18.19
C LYS A 156 -10.26 6.64 18.47
N GLU A 157 -10.60 7.89 18.17
CA GLU A 157 -11.97 8.40 18.34
C GLU A 157 -13.00 7.60 17.55
N TYR A 158 -12.65 7.23 16.30
CA TYR A 158 -13.50 6.39 15.46
C TYR A 158 -13.77 5.02 16.10
N LEU A 159 -12.75 4.32 16.62
CA LEU A 159 -12.94 3.03 17.28
C LEU A 159 -13.73 3.13 18.59
N ILE A 160 -13.52 4.19 19.39
CA ILE A 160 -14.33 4.49 20.59
C ILE A 160 -15.79 4.69 20.18
N SER A 161 -16.06 5.45 19.13
CA SER A 161 -17.44 5.68 18.64
C SER A 161 -18.13 4.40 18.17
N LYS A 162 -17.35 3.36 17.84
CA LYS A 162 -17.83 2.00 17.49
C LYS A 162 -18.03 1.10 18.71
N GLY A 163 -17.70 1.56 19.91
CA GLY A 163 -17.90 0.82 21.16
C GLY A 163 -16.69 0.05 21.66
N ILE A 164 -15.49 0.26 21.08
CA ILE A 164 -14.26 -0.29 21.66
C ILE A 164 -13.87 0.56 22.89
N PRO A 165 -13.62 -0.03 24.07
CA PRO A 165 -13.22 0.69 25.26
C PRO A 165 -11.95 1.53 25.06
N ALA A 166 -11.95 2.77 25.55
CA ALA A 166 -10.86 3.73 25.32
C ALA A 166 -9.50 3.27 25.89
N GLU A 167 -9.53 2.51 26.98
CA GLU A 167 -8.35 1.91 27.64
C GLU A 167 -7.67 0.84 26.79
N ARG A 168 -8.37 0.28 25.82
CA ARG A 168 -7.82 -0.69 24.86
C ARG A 168 -7.20 -0.03 23.62
N ILE A 169 -7.25 1.30 23.49
CA ILE A 169 -6.79 1.99 22.29
C ILE A 169 -5.73 3.02 22.65
N LEU A 170 -4.54 2.82 22.12
CA LEU A 170 -3.45 3.77 22.19
C LEU A 170 -3.35 4.54 20.87
N ALA A 171 -3.09 5.85 20.93
CA ALA A 171 -2.81 6.68 19.77
C ALA A 171 -1.32 6.95 19.66
N GLU A 172 -0.72 6.66 18.52
CA GLU A 172 0.61 7.12 18.13
C GLU A 172 0.43 8.23 17.09
N THR A 173 0.95 9.44 17.37
CA THR A 173 0.58 10.66 16.66
C THR A 173 1.75 11.38 15.99
N LYS A 174 2.95 10.77 15.94
CA LYS A 174 4.18 11.41 15.45
C LYS A 174 4.67 10.85 14.12
N ALA A 175 4.25 9.64 13.75
CA ALA A 175 4.76 8.96 12.57
C ALA A 175 4.34 9.68 11.28
N LEU A 176 5.29 9.83 10.35
CA LEU A 176 5.11 10.45 9.03
C LEU A 176 5.17 9.45 7.87
N ASN A 177 5.55 8.20 8.14
CA ASN A 177 5.65 7.14 7.15
C ASN A 177 5.43 5.76 7.79
N THR A 178 5.32 4.72 6.93
CA THR A 178 5.02 3.36 7.38
C THR A 178 6.04 2.81 8.37
N ARG A 179 7.34 3.11 8.18
CA ARG A 179 8.39 2.64 9.08
C ARG A 179 8.25 3.26 10.46
N GLU A 180 8.00 4.57 10.52
CA GLU A 180 7.77 5.29 11.77
C GLU A 180 6.49 4.82 12.46
N ASN A 181 5.40 4.59 11.70
CA ASN A 181 4.18 3.99 12.25
C ASN A 181 4.50 2.71 13.03
N ILE A 182 5.30 1.83 12.45
CA ILE A 182 5.64 0.55 13.07
C ILE A 182 6.62 0.75 14.23
N SER A 183 7.73 1.46 14.02
CA SER A 183 8.78 1.63 15.05
C SER A 183 8.26 2.36 16.28
N ASN A 184 7.47 3.42 16.10
CA ASN A 184 6.87 4.16 17.21
C ASN A 184 5.83 3.32 17.96
N SER A 185 5.05 2.50 17.24
CA SER A 185 4.12 1.56 17.87
C SER A 185 4.84 0.50 18.69
N LEU A 186 5.94 -0.06 18.17
CA LEU A 186 6.77 -1.01 18.91
C LEU A 186 7.35 -0.36 20.19
N ALA A 187 7.82 0.89 20.12
CA ALA A 187 8.31 1.62 21.27
C ALA A 187 7.21 1.89 22.34
N LEU A 188 5.94 2.07 21.91
CA LEU A 188 4.83 2.13 22.86
C LEU A 188 4.56 0.79 23.54
N MET A 189 4.65 -0.33 22.80
CA MET A 189 4.49 -1.67 23.35
C MET A 189 5.57 -2.00 24.38
N GLU A 190 6.83 -1.64 24.10
CA GLU A 190 7.96 -1.90 25.02
C GLU A 190 7.80 -1.22 26.36
N ARG A 191 7.22 -0.02 26.40
CA ARG A 191 6.94 0.70 27.66
C ARG A 191 5.90 0.00 28.54
N SER A 192 5.03 -0.79 27.93
CA SER A 192 3.95 -1.53 28.62
C SER A 192 4.34 -2.97 28.94
N LYS A 193 5.48 -3.44 28.44
CA LYS A 193 5.93 -4.83 28.51
C LYS A 193 6.76 -5.10 29.76
N GLY A 194 6.40 -6.12 30.53
CA GLY A 194 7.34 -6.82 31.42
C GLY A 194 8.33 -7.65 30.59
N ASN A 195 9.56 -7.71 30.98
CA ASN A 195 10.81 -7.95 30.23
C ASN A 195 11.04 -9.32 29.56
N THR A 196 10.07 -10.22 29.36
CA THR A 196 10.40 -11.63 29.05
C THR A 196 9.56 -12.34 27.98
N GLN A 197 8.45 -11.79 27.49
CA GLN A 197 7.56 -12.53 26.59
C GLN A 197 7.57 -11.99 25.17
N LYS A 198 7.74 -12.90 24.17
CA LYS A 198 7.53 -12.56 22.74
C LYS A 198 6.08 -12.22 22.48
N LEU A 199 5.85 -11.04 21.97
CA LEU A 199 4.52 -10.55 21.57
C LEU A 199 4.07 -11.16 20.26
N ARG A 200 2.74 -11.18 20.08
CA ARG A 200 2.04 -11.51 18.83
C ARG A 200 1.37 -10.24 18.34
N ILE A 201 1.87 -9.68 17.24
CA ILE A 201 1.49 -8.35 16.76
C ILE A 201 0.80 -8.49 15.42
N GLY A 202 -0.38 -7.90 15.26
CA GLY A 202 -1.09 -7.79 14.00
C GLY A 202 -0.87 -6.43 13.34
N ILE A 203 -0.51 -6.40 12.07
CA ILE A 203 -0.45 -5.18 11.26
C ILE A 203 -1.73 -5.07 10.45
N VAL A 204 -2.56 -4.07 10.77
CA VAL A 204 -3.83 -3.81 10.09
C VAL A 204 -3.61 -2.76 9.01
N THR A 205 -3.77 -3.14 7.76
CA THR A 205 -3.66 -2.24 6.63
C THR A 205 -4.44 -2.77 5.43
N ASN A 206 -4.56 -1.98 4.34
CA ASN A 206 -5.28 -2.46 3.16
C ASN A 206 -4.56 -3.66 2.52
N ASN A 207 -5.36 -4.55 1.93
CA ASN A 207 -4.94 -5.83 1.37
C ASN A 207 -3.67 -5.76 0.48
N TYR A 208 -3.57 -4.77 -0.41
CA TYR A 208 -2.39 -4.56 -1.25
C TYR A 208 -1.11 -4.19 -0.47
N HIS A 209 -1.26 -3.68 0.76
CA HIS A 209 -0.16 -3.16 1.59
C HIS A 209 0.30 -4.12 2.70
N VAL A 210 -0.41 -5.22 2.93
CA VAL A 210 -0.15 -6.14 4.05
C VAL A 210 1.24 -6.76 3.94
N PHE A 211 1.63 -7.25 2.77
CA PHE A 211 2.96 -7.83 2.56
C PHE A 211 4.07 -6.90 3.07
N ARG A 212 4.11 -5.65 2.60
CA ARG A 212 5.16 -4.69 2.97
C ARG A 212 5.08 -4.31 4.45
N GLY A 213 3.88 -4.06 4.98
CA GLY A 213 3.69 -3.74 6.39
C GLY A 213 4.19 -4.84 7.33
N VAL A 214 3.85 -6.11 7.05
CA VAL A 214 4.28 -7.28 7.83
C VAL A 214 5.79 -7.49 7.76
N HIS A 215 6.37 -7.43 6.55
CA HIS A 215 7.82 -7.66 6.38
C HIS A 215 8.65 -6.53 7.00
N LEU A 216 8.19 -5.29 6.86
CA LEU A 216 8.83 -4.15 7.52
C LEU A 216 8.75 -4.26 9.05
N ALA A 217 7.63 -4.72 9.61
CA ALA A 217 7.53 -4.97 11.04
C ALA A 217 8.47 -6.11 11.47
N LYS A 218 8.54 -7.22 10.71
CA LYS A 218 9.48 -8.33 10.98
C LYS A 218 10.95 -7.91 10.95
N SER A 219 11.30 -6.87 10.19
CA SER A 219 12.67 -6.33 10.18
C SER A 219 13.00 -5.44 11.39
N LEU A 220 11.97 -5.01 12.15
CA LEU A 220 12.12 -4.10 13.28
C LEU A 220 11.93 -4.78 14.65
N THR A 221 11.41 -6.01 14.70
CA THR A 221 11.20 -6.74 15.95
C THR A 221 11.47 -8.23 15.82
N LYS A 222 11.82 -8.89 16.94
CA LYS A 222 11.91 -10.35 17.05
C LYS A 222 10.57 -11.00 17.45
N ASP A 223 9.54 -10.21 17.63
CA ASP A 223 8.19 -10.65 17.96
C ASP A 223 7.53 -11.36 16.77
N LYS A 224 6.41 -12.07 17.01
CA LYS A 224 5.66 -12.72 15.94
C LYS A 224 4.72 -11.72 15.27
N VAL A 225 4.90 -11.48 13.98
CA VAL A 225 4.11 -10.50 13.23
C VAL A 225 3.19 -11.19 12.23
N PHE A 226 1.93 -10.76 12.21
CA PHE A 226 0.84 -11.26 11.36
C PHE A 226 0.19 -10.10 10.61
N GLY A 227 -0.43 -10.37 9.47
CA GLY A 227 -1.19 -9.40 8.70
C GLY A 227 -2.69 -9.45 9.01
N ILE A 228 -3.36 -8.30 8.97
CA ILE A 228 -4.82 -8.19 8.95
C ILE A 228 -5.17 -7.30 7.75
N ALA A 229 -5.76 -7.91 6.72
CA ALA A 229 -6.07 -7.26 5.47
C ALA A 229 -7.41 -6.53 5.54
N ALA A 230 -7.39 -5.21 5.36
CA ALA A 230 -8.59 -4.42 5.17
C ALA A 230 -8.96 -4.36 3.68
N HIS A 231 -10.25 -4.22 3.40
CA HIS A 231 -10.79 -4.06 2.07
C HIS A 231 -10.24 -2.81 1.35
N THR A 232 -10.18 -2.88 0.03
CA THR A 232 -9.85 -1.73 -0.83
C THR A 232 -10.93 -1.56 -1.89
N VAL A 233 -11.36 -0.31 -2.11
CA VAL A 233 -12.30 0.02 -3.18
C VAL A 233 -11.69 -0.39 -4.53
N PRO A 234 -12.40 -1.19 -5.36
CA PRO A 234 -11.85 -1.67 -6.63
C PRO A 234 -11.33 -0.56 -7.54
N LEU A 235 -12.00 0.59 -7.57
CA LEU A 235 -11.58 1.75 -8.36
C LEU A 235 -10.19 2.28 -7.99
N TYR A 236 -9.76 2.13 -6.72
CA TYR A 236 -8.46 2.62 -6.25
C TYR A 236 -7.36 1.57 -6.35
N LEU A 237 -7.75 0.30 -6.52
CA LEU A 237 -6.84 -0.83 -6.44
C LEU A 237 -5.73 -0.78 -7.50
N PRO A 238 -5.97 -0.50 -8.80
CA PRO A 238 -4.89 -0.46 -9.79
C PRO A 238 -3.81 0.57 -9.45
N ASN A 239 -4.22 1.81 -9.05
CA ASN A 239 -3.29 2.85 -8.65
C ASN A 239 -2.48 2.44 -7.41
N ASN A 240 -3.13 1.84 -6.43
CA ASN A 240 -2.50 1.43 -5.19
C ASN A 240 -1.53 0.26 -5.40
N ILE A 241 -1.86 -0.72 -6.26
CA ILE A 241 -0.96 -1.82 -6.63
C ILE A 241 0.33 -1.28 -7.27
N VAL A 242 0.21 -0.39 -8.26
CA VAL A 242 1.40 0.18 -8.92
C VAL A 242 2.26 0.97 -7.94
N ARG A 243 1.66 1.81 -7.10
CA ARG A 243 2.37 2.54 -6.03
C ARG A 243 3.04 1.61 -5.04
N GLU A 244 2.38 0.53 -4.69
CA GLU A 244 2.92 -0.45 -3.73
C GLU A 244 4.09 -1.23 -4.31
N CYS A 245 4.11 -1.53 -5.63
CA CYS A 245 5.30 -2.07 -6.29
C CYS A 245 6.52 -1.15 -6.09
N PHE A 246 6.36 0.16 -6.30
CA PHE A 246 7.45 1.12 -6.02
C PHE A 246 7.82 1.15 -4.54
N GLY A 247 6.84 1.04 -3.63
CA GLY A 247 7.08 0.95 -2.20
C GLY A 247 7.88 -0.30 -1.81
N ILE A 248 7.53 -1.47 -2.35
CA ILE A 248 8.25 -2.73 -2.12
C ILE A 248 9.69 -2.61 -2.63
N ILE A 249 9.90 -2.13 -3.87
CA ILE A 249 11.24 -1.97 -4.47
C ILE A 249 12.10 -1.02 -3.63
N ARG A 250 11.55 0.12 -3.21
CA ARG A 250 12.26 1.10 -2.36
C ARG A 250 12.68 0.49 -1.03
N ASP A 251 11.78 -0.26 -0.40
CA ASP A 251 11.98 -0.79 0.95
C ASP A 251 12.67 -2.18 0.92
N LEU A 252 12.91 -2.77 -0.26
CA LEU A 252 13.48 -4.11 -0.43
C LEU A 252 14.73 -4.39 0.42
N PRO A 253 15.71 -3.47 0.55
CA PRO A 253 16.87 -3.71 1.40
C PRO A 253 16.49 -3.92 2.89
N MET A 254 15.41 -3.30 3.34
CA MET A 254 14.94 -3.36 4.74
C MET A 254 14.00 -4.54 5.01
N LEU A 255 13.26 -5.03 3.98
CA LEU A 255 12.28 -6.11 4.17
C LEU A 255 12.93 -7.45 4.51
N TYR A 256 14.20 -7.63 4.18
CA TYR A 256 14.96 -8.87 4.39
C TYR A 256 16.07 -8.74 5.43
N THR A 257 16.26 -7.56 6.03
CA THR A 257 17.15 -7.42 7.18
C THR A 257 16.50 -8.03 8.42
N ARG A 258 17.29 -8.74 9.23
CA ARG A 258 16.84 -9.18 10.55
C ARG A 258 17.23 -8.13 11.58
N PRO A 259 16.44 -7.93 12.66
CA PRO A 259 16.85 -7.08 13.77
C PRO A 259 18.20 -7.59 14.31
N GLU A 260 19.19 -6.70 14.37
CA GLU A 260 20.48 -7.02 14.97
C GLU A 260 20.31 -7.37 16.47
N ASN A 261 21.19 -8.27 16.95
CA ASN A 261 21.24 -8.61 18.36
C ASN A 261 21.91 -7.47 19.11
N HIS A 262 21.14 -6.53 19.62
CA HIS A 262 21.57 -5.58 20.65
C HIS A 262 21.02 -6.00 22.00
#